data_4c7ea1ad13b23e058c4cd15c8c146e54
#
_entry.id   4c7ea1ad13b23e058c4cd15c8c146e54
#
_cell.length_a   1.000
_cell.length_b   1.000
_cell.length_c   1.000
_cell.angle_alpha   90.00
_cell.angle_beta   90.00
_cell.angle_gamma   90.00
#
_symmetry.space_group_name_H-M   'P 1'
#
loop_
_entity.id
_entity.type
_entity.pdbx_description
1 polymer ?
#
loop_
_entity_poly.entity_id
_entity_poly.type
_entity_poly.pdbx_seq_one_letter_code
_entity_poly.pdbx_strand_id
1 'polypeptide(L)'
;DLLFPHHGCEIAQNTASCGGESARYWIHNNMITINGQKMGKSLGNFITLEELFTGKHRLLAQAYGPMTIRFFILQAHYRSTLDFSNEALQAAEKGFERLMKGVRTLDKIGPSDVSTVDVGDFDTRWREAMDDDLNSPVAISVLFDWVRIVNQLYEGQQKITASDLERLRGSVHTLVFEVLGLRDEAVAGGNADRIGGLVE
;
A
#
# COMPACT_ATOMS: atom_id res chain seq x y z
N ASP A 1 14.05 13.79 11.78
CA ASP A 1 15.41 14.33 11.53
C ASP A 1 15.49 15.30 10.35
N LEU A 2 14.55 15.25 9.40
CA LEU A 2 14.58 16.16 8.23
C LEU A 2 13.77 17.45 8.44
N LEU A 3 12.88 17.50 9.42
CA LEU A 3 12.04 18.68 9.68
C LEU A 3 12.91 19.92 9.91
N PHE A 4 13.94 19.79 10.72
CA PHE A 4 14.97 20.81 10.92
C PHE A 4 16.37 20.19 10.80
N PRO A 5 17.29 20.79 10.00
CA PRO A 5 17.13 22.04 9.24
C PRO A 5 16.61 21.87 7.79
N HIS A 6 16.51 20.65 7.24
CA HIS A 6 16.30 20.44 5.80
C HIS A 6 15.01 21.06 5.27
N HIS A 7 13.86 20.63 5.79
CA HIS A 7 12.57 21.17 5.34
C HIS A 7 12.38 22.64 5.69
N GLY A 8 12.93 23.09 6.83
CA GLY A 8 12.95 24.53 7.17
C GLY A 8 13.75 25.36 6.16
N CYS A 9 14.92 24.87 5.71
CA CYS A 9 15.70 25.53 4.65
C CYS A 9 14.99 25.49 3.30
N GLU A 10 14.33 24.37 2.97
CA GLU A 10 13.55 24.24 1.74
C GLU A 10 12.39 25.24 1.69
N ILE A 11 11.64 25.38 2.78
CA ILE A 11 10.56 26.37 2.90
C ILE A 11 11.12 27.78 2.70
N ALA A 12 12.22 28.10 3.37
CA ALA A 12 12.83 29.42 3.26
C ALA A 12 13.32 29.74 1.83
N GLN A 13 13.97 28.78 1.15
CA GLN A 13 14.41 28.91 -0.23
C GLN A 13 13.24 29.08 -1.20
N ASN A 14 12.21 28.28 -1.06
CA ASN A 14 11.02 28.34 -1.90
C ASN A 14 10.27 29.67 -1.70
N THR A 15 10.11 30.13 -0.46
CA THR A 15 9.46 31.41 -0.16
C THR A 15 10.25 32.56 -0.77
N ALA A 16 11.58 32.57 -0.66
CA ALA A 16 12.43 33.59 -1.23
C ALA A 16 12.41 33.56 -2.77
N SER A 17 12.38 32.41 -3.38
CA SER A 17 12.38 32.22 -4.84
C SER A 17 11.03 32.54 -5.49
N CYS A 18 9.93 32.08 -4.88
CA CYS A 18 8.59 32.18 -5.45
C CYS A 18 7.79 33.39 -4.96
N GLY A 19 8.30 34.12 -3.97
CA GLY A 19 7.60 35.27 -3.36
C GLY A 19 6.39 34.86 -2.49
N GLY A 20 6.27 33.60 -2.11
CA GLY A 20 5.18 33.07 -1.31
C GLY A 20 5.36 31.60 -0.97
N GLU A 21 4.37 30.99 -0.29
CA GLU A 21 4.39 29.57 0.05
C GLU A 21 4.30 28.69 -1.20
N SER A 22 5.23 27.74 -1.36
CA SER A 22 5.30 26.82 -2.51
C SER A 22 4.43 25.57 -2.34
N ALA A 23 4.04 25.24 -1.13
CA ALA A 23 3.20 24.08 -0.82
C ALA A 23 2.15 24.45 0.24
N ARG A 24 0.91 23.99 0.02
CA ARG A 24 -0.19 24.17 0.98
C ARG A 24 -0.11 23.24 2.17
N TYR A 25 0.44 22.04 1.95
CA TYR A 25 0.54 20.99 2.96
C TYR A 25 1.93 20.39 2.93
N TRP A 26 2.47 20.11 4.12
CA TRP A 26 3.76 19.46 4.31
C TRP A 26 3.54 18.17 5.06
N ILE A 27 3.97 17.05 4.47
CA ILE A 27 3.92 15.73 5.10
C ILE A 27 5.35 15.29 5.40
N HIS A 28 5.63 14.98 6.66
CA HIS A 28 6.93 14.54 7.13
C HIS A 28 6.88 13.06 7.49
N ASN A 29 7.52 12.22 6.68
CA ASN A 29 7.67 10.80 6.97
C ASN A 29 8.87 10.54 7.89
N ASN A 30 8.86 9.39 8.56
CA ASN A 30 9.96 8.95 9.41
C ASN A 30 11.02 8.20 8.60
N MET A 31 12.05 7.70 9.31
CA MET A 31 13.23 7.07 8.72
C MET A 31 12.97 5.63 8.31
N ILE A 32 13.80 5.17 7.36
CA ILE A 32 13.90 3.76 6.99
C ILE A 32 15.10 3.15 7.71
N THR A 33 14.89 1.96 8.28
CA THR A 33 15.93 1.12 8.85
C THR A 33 16.06 -0.19 8.10
N ILE A 34 17.18 -0.85 8.23
CA ILE A 34 17.45 -2.18 7.69
C ILE A 34 17.85 -3.08 8.86
N ASN A 35 16.99 -4.06 9.20
CA ASN A 35 17.19 -4.92 10.36
C ASN A 35 17.46 -4.12 11.66
N GLY A 36 16.66 -3.07 11.89
CA GLY A 36 16.77 -2.19 13.05
C GLY A 36 17.90 -1.17 13.02
N GLN A 37 18.76 -1.16 11.99
CA GLN A 37 19.84 -0.21 11.84
C GLN A 37 19.50 0.88 10.82
N LYS A 38 19.91 2.12 11.08
CA LYS A 38 19.75 3.22 10.12
C LYS A 38 20.34 2.83 8.77
N MET A 39 19.57 3.03 7.69
CA MET A 39 20.08 2.83 6.33
C MET A 39 21.08 3.94 5.98
N GLY A 40 22.25 3.55 5.48
CA GLY A 40 23.30 4.51 5.09
C GLY A 40 24.38 3.90 4.21
N LYS A 41 24.86 4.68 3.24
CA LYS A 41 25.94 4.24 2.33
C LYS A 41 27.22 3.87 3.09
N SER A 42 27.58 4.64 4.11
CA SER A 42 28.76 4.39 4.95
C SER A 42 28.67 3.11 5.78
N LEU A 43 27.43 2.63 6.05
CA LEU A 43 27.19 1.39 6.76
C LEU A 43 27.11 0.16 5.85
N GLY A 44 27.18 0.36 4.53
CA GLY A 44 27.12 -0.71 3.54
C GLY A 44 25.77 -1.46 3.53
N ASN A 45 24.71 -0.86 4.09
CA ASN A 45 23.37 -1.43 4.13
C ASN A 45 22.35 -0.62 3.31
N PHE A 46 22.83 0.27 2.45
CA PHE A 46 21.97 1.03 1.54
C PHE A 46 21.52 0.13 0.40
N ILE A 47 20.19 0.02 0.22
CA ILE A 47 19.55 -0.78 -0.83
C ILE A 47 18.83 0.17 -1.77
N THR A 48 19.14 0.10 -3.07
CA THR A 48 18.45 0.88 -4.11
C THR A 48 17.14 0.19 -4.53
N LEU A 49 16.24 0.94 -5.18
CA LEU A 49 15.03 0.35 -5.77
C LEU A 49 15.35 -0.69 -6.84
N GLU A 50 16.38 -0.46 -7.65
CA GLU A 50 16.86 -1.42 -8.66
C GLU A 50 17.27 -2.73 -7.99
N GLU A 51 18.03 -2.67 -6.91
CA GLU A 51 18.45 -3.86 -6.16
C GLU A 51 17.25 -4.58 -5.53
N LEU A 52 16.23 -3.86 -5.01
CA LEU A 52 15.01 -4.46 -4.52
C LEU A 52 14.26 -5.21 -5.62
N PHE A 53 14.15 -4.63 -6.82
CA PHE A 53 13.42 -5.22 -7.94
C PHE A 53 14.19 -6.35 -8.63
N THR A 54 15.52 -6.32 -8.61
CA THR A 54 16.37 -7.36 -9.21
C THR A 54 16.82 -8.43 -8.22
N GLY A 55 16.69 -8.17 -6.91
CA GLY A 55 17.22 -9.04 -5.87
C GLY A 55 18.74 -9.05 -5.76
N LYS A 56 19.43 -8.15 -6.47
CA LYS A 56 20.91 -8.13 -6.56
C LYS A 56 21.58 -7.38 -5.41
N HIS A 57 21.20 -7.69 -4.18
CA HIS A 57 21.85 -7.13 -3.00
C HIS A 57 22.01 -8.20 -1.92
N ARG A 58 23.17 -8.19 -1.21
CA ARG A 58 23.54 -9.22 -0.22
C ARG A 58 22.56 -9.37 0.95
N LEU A 59 21.80 -8.32 1.25
CA LEU A 59 20.81 -8.31 2.34
C LEU A 59 19.42 -8.75 1.87
N LEU A 60 19.20 -9.01 0.58
CA LEU A 60 17.94 -9.45 0.02
C LEU A 60 17.98 -10.96 -0.24
N ALA A 61 16.93 -11.67 0.17
CA ALA A 61 16.78 -13.09 -0.10
C ALA A 61 16.29 -13.37 -1.54
N GLN A 62 15.58 -12.42 -2.13
CA GLN A 62 14.97 -12.52 -3.46
C GLN A 62 14.67 -11.13 -4.05
N ALA A 63 14.25 -11.10 -5.31
CA ALA A 63 13.65 -9.93 -5.95
C ALA A 63 12.21 -9.73 -5.45
N TYR A 64 11.79 -8.47 -5.32
CA TYR A 64 10.43 -8.11 -4.94
C TYR A 64 9.79 -7.20 -6.00
N GLY A 65 8.54 -7.46 -6.36
CA GLY A 65 7.78 -6.61 -7.28
C GLY A 65 7.52 -5.20 -6.72
N PRO A 66 7.39 -4.19 -7.58
CA PRO A 66 7.10 -2.82 -7.16
C PRO A 66 5.84 -2.70 -6.29
N MET A 67 4.79 -3.48 -6.57
CA MET A 67 3.57 -3.46 -5.78
C MET A 67 3.74 -4.12 -4.41
N THR A 68 4.58 -5.14 -4.28
CA THR A 68 4.97 -5.71 -3.00
C THR A 68 5.66 -4.67 -2.12
N ILE A 69 6.62 -3.92 -2.68
CA ILE A 69 7.33 -2.85 -1.96
C ILE A 69 6.35 -1.72 -1.58
N ARG A 70 5.48 -1.30 -2.50
CA ARG A 70 4.45 -0.30 -2.22
C ARG A 70 3.53 -0.76 -1.09
N PHE A 71 3.04 -1.99 -1.15
CA PHE A 71 2.17 -2.56 -0.13
C PHE A 71 2.87 -2.66 1.23
N PHE A 72 4.13 -3.07 1.25
CA PHE A 72 4.97 -3.10 2.45
C PHE A 72 5.06 -1.72 3.10
N ILE A 73 5.34 -0.66 2.32
CA ILE A 73 5.43 0.72 2.83
C ILE A 73 4.08 1.17 3.41
N LEU A 74 2.96 0.86 2.74
CA LEU A 74 1.63 1.24 3.19
C LEU A 74 1.16 0.50 4.46
N GLN A 75 1.79 -0.60 4.83
CA GLN A 75 1.50 -1.31 6.09
C GLN A 75 2.05 -0.61 7.34
N ALA A 76 2.91 0.39 7.17
CA ALA A 76 3.37 1.24 8.24
C ALA A 76 2.76 2.65 8.12
N HIS A 77 2.42 3.26 9.26
CA HIS A 77 2.04 4.67 9.25
C HIS A 77 3.24 5.52 8.86
N TYR A 78 3.07 6.52 7.99
CA TYR A 78 4.18 7.32 7.46
C TYR A 78 5.02 8.03 8.53
N ARG A 79 4.46 8.28 9.71
CA ARG A 79 5.19 8.83 10.88
C ARG A 79 6.00 7.79 11.65
N SER A 80 5.78 6.50 11.39
CA SER A 80 6.50 5.42 12.05
C SER A 80 7.79 5.09 11.32
N THR A 81 8.78 4.59 12.05
CA THR A 81 9.99 4.03 11.41
C THR A 81 9.60 2.79 10.60
N LEU A 82 10.05 2.72 9.35
CA LEU A 82 9.85 1.58 8.47
C LEU A 82 11.11 0.71 8.48
N ASP A 83 11.01 -0.51 8.99
CA ASP A 83 12.13 -1.45 9.06
C ASP A 83 12.07 -2.48 7.93
N PHE A 84 13.05 -2.43 7.03
CA PHE A 84 13.20 -3.40 5.96
C PHE A 84 13.93 -4.63 6.48
N SER A 85 13.24 -5.78 6.45
CA SER A 85 13.83 -7.10 6.65
C SER A 85 13.26 -8.08 5.62
N ASN A 86 13.97 -9.17 5.35
CA ASN A 86 13.49 -10.19 4.42
C ASN A 86 12.16 -10.80 4.88
N GLU A 87 12.03 -11.04 6.18
CA GLU A 87 10.82 -11.61 6.79
C GLU A 87 9.63 -10.68 6.59
N ALA A 88 9.82 -9.37 6.80
CA ALA A 88 8.77 -8.38 6.62
C ALA A 88 8.36 -8.22 5.15
N LEU A 89 9.32 -8.23 4.23
CA LEU A 89 9.06 -8.16 2.79
C LEU A 89 8.34 -9.41 2.28
N GLN A 90 8.73 -10.61 2.70
CA GLN A 90 8.04 -11.85 2.35
C GLN A 90 6.63 -11.92 2.95
N ALA A 91 6.44 -11.42 4.17
CA ALA A 91 5.11 -11.31 4.77
C ALA A 91 4.21 -10.35 3.99
N ALA A 92 4.76 -9.21 3.57
CA ALA A 92 4.05 -8.23 2.74
C ALA A 92 3.68 -8.80 1.37
N GLU A 93 4.58 -9.55 0.72
CA GLU A 93 4.30 -10.23 -0.56
C GLU A 93 3.11 -11.18 -0.43
N LYS A 94 3.12 -12.08 0.57
CA LYS A 94 2.00 -13.00 0.83
C LYS A 94 0.71 -12.26 1.17
N GLY A 95 0.81 -11.16 1.92
CA GLY A 95 -0.33 -10.30 2.24
C GLY A 95 -0.92 -9.66 1.00
N PHE A 96 -0.08 -9.10 0.14
CA PHE A 96 -0.48 -8.50 -1.13
C PHE A 96 -1.13 -9.51 -2.08
N GLU A 97 -0.54 -10.69 -2.25
CA GLU A 97 -1.12 -11.78 -3.05
C GLU A 97 -2.50 -12.20 -2.54
N ARG A 98 -2.64 -12.32 -1.20
CA ARG A 98 -3.92 -12.64 -0.56
C ARG A 98 -4.97 -11.56 -0.82
N LEU A 99 -4.60 -10.28 -0.74
CA LEU A 99 -5.48 -9.15 -1.05
C LEU A 99 -5.94 -9.20 -2.52
N MET A 100 -5.02 -9.34 -3.47
CA MET A 100 -5.35 -9.41 -4.90
C MET A 100 -6.19 -10.65 -5.24
N LYS A 101 -5.95 -11.78 -4.58
CA LYS A 101 -6.83 -12.95 -4.68
C LYS A 101 -8.24 -12.65 -4.20
N GLY A 102 -8.40 -11.90 -3.10
CA GLY A 102 -9.70 -11.44 -2.61
C GLY A 102 -10.43 -10.58 -3.63
N VAL A 103 -9.72 -9.62 -4.25
CA VAL A 103 -10.27 -8.76 -5.31
C VAL A 103 -10.79 -9.60 -6.49
N ARG A 104 -9.96 -10.53 -7.01
CA ARG A 104 -10.38 -11.43 -8.10
C ARG A 104 -11.53 -12.37 -7.71
N THR A 105 -11.65 -12.72 -6.43
CA THR A 105 -12.75 -13.56 -5.95
C THR A 105 -14.05 -12.78 -5.89
N LEU A 106 -14.01 -11.48 -5.53
CA LEU A 106 -15.18 -10.60 -5.53
C LEU A 106 -15.88 -10.56 -6.90
N ASP A 107 -15.11 -10.56 -7.98
CA ASP A 107 -15.67 -10.52 -9.35
C ASP A 107 -16.47 -11.78 -9.70
N LYS A 108 -16.24 -12.89 -8.98
CA LYS A 108 -16.89 -14.18 -9.20
C LYS A 108 -18.16 -14.37 -8.37
N ILE A 109 -18.45 -13.45 -7.43
CA ILE A 109 -19.61 -13.55 -6.56
C ILE A 109 -20.86 -13.13 -7.34
N GLY A 110 -21.88 -13.98 -7.31
CA GLY A 110 -23.22 -13.69 -7.79
C GLY A 110 -24.09 -13.07 -6.70
N PRO A 111 -25.08 -12.23 -7.06
CA PRO A 111 -26.02 -11.66 -6.10
C PRO A 111 -27.03 -12.69 -5.58
N SER A 112 -27.63 -12.38 -4.44
CA SER A 112 -28.76 -13.09 -3.82
C SER A 112 -29.88 -12.10 -3.48
N ASP A 113 -31.03 -12.63 -3.03
CA ASP A 113 -32.21 -11.82 -2.70
C ASP A 113 -32.06 -11.03 -1.40
N VAL A 114 -31.12 -11.40 -0.53
CA VAL A 114 -30.88 -10.77 0.77
C VAL A 114 -29.40 -10.54 1.01
N SER A 115 -29.09 -9.48 1.79
CA SER A 115 -27.76 -9.25 2.34
C SER A 115 -27.69 -9.69 3.79
N THR A 116 -26.62 -10.41 4.16
CA THR A 116 -26.25 -10.74 5.55
C THR A 116 -24.98 -10.00 5.98
N VAL A 117 -24.42 -9.18 5.09
CA VAL A 117 -23.21 -8.38 5.30
C VAL A 117 -23.53 -6.89 5.30
N ASP A 118 -22.84 -6.12 6.13
CA ASP A 118 -22.99 -4.66 6.17
C ASP A 118 -21.87 -4.00 5.36
N VAL A 119 -22.20 -3.63 4.12
CA VAL A 119 -21.27 -2.91 3.24
C VAL A 119 -21.07 -1.47 3.68
N GLY A 120 -22.06 -0.88 4.38
CA GLY A 120 -21.97 0.49 4.91
C GLY A 120 -20.91 0.62 5.99
N ASP A 121 -20.78 -0.37 6.88
CA ASP A 121 -19.72 -0.42 7.91
C ASP A 121 -18.33 -0.44 7.26
N PHE A 122 -18.12 -1.24 6.21
CA PHE A 122 -16.86 -1.26 5.48
C PHE A 122 -16.48 0.11 4.92
N ASP A 123 -17.43 0.78 4.23
CA ASP A 123 -17.22 2.12 3.66
C ASP A 123 -16.83 3.15 4.72
N THR A 124 -17.52 3.13 5.86
CA THR A 124 -17.27 4.06 6.96
C THR A 124 -15.88 3.84 7.55
N ARG A 125 -15.54 2.60 7.91
CA ARG A 125 -14.30 2.27 8.61
C ARG A 125 -13.05 2.62 7.82
N TRP A 126 -13.00 2.33 6.50
CA TRP A 126 -11.79 2.65 5.74
C TRP A 126 -11.64 4.15 5.49
N ARG A 127 -12.78 4.88 5.33
CA ARG A 127 -12.73 6.34 5.17
C ARG A 127 -12.27 7.02 6.46
N GLU A 128 -12.83 6.63 7.59
CA GLU A 128 -12.39 7.12 8.91
C GLU A 128 -10.89 6.89 9.13
N ALA A 129 -10.37 5.71 8.74
CA ALA A 129 -8.95 5.43 8.81
C ALA A 129 -8.11 6.36 7.93
N MET A 130 -8.55 6.66 6.72
CA MET A 130 -7.83 7.58 5.83
C MET A 130 -7.98 9.04 6.25
N ASP A 131 -9.11 9.43 6.85
CA ASP A 131 -9.35 10.76 7.39
C ASP A 131 -8.57 10.98 8.70
N ASP A 132 -8.22 9.91 9.42
CA ASP A 132 -7.34 9.93 10.60
C ASP A 132 -5.86 9.91 10.18
N ASP A 133 -5.38 11.04 9.68
CA ASP A 133 -3.97 11.27 9.34
C ASP A 133 -3.40 10.25 8.32
N LEU A 134 -4.20 9.87 7.32
CA LEU A 134 -3.81 8.93 6.26
C LEU A 134 -3.36 7.56 6.82
N ASN A 135 -4.10 7.02 7.78
CA ASN A 135 -3.78 5.80 8.50
C ASN A 135 -3.94 4.55 7.61
N SER A 136 -3.05 4.42 6.63
CA SER A 136 -3.06 3.30 5.67
C SER A 136 -2.97 1.91 6.33
N PRO A 137 -2.22 1.66 7.43
CA PRO A 137 -2.23 0.35 8.07
C PRO A 137 -3.60 -0.03 8.62
N VAL A 138 -4.38 0.91 9.17
CA VAL A 138 -5.76 0.64 9.61
C VAL A 138 -6.67 0.38 8.42
N ALA A 139 -6.59 1.18 7.36
CA ALA A 139 -7.35 0.95 6.13
C ALA A 139 -7.04 -0.44 5.51
N ILE A 140 -5.78 -0.87 5.52
CA ILE A 140 -5.37 -2.22 5.07
C ILE A 140 -5.95 -3.31 5.99
N SER A 141 -6.03 -3.09 7.31
CA SER A 141 -6.66 -4.07 8.20
C SER A 141 -8.13 -4.26 7.88
N VAL A 142 -8.84 -3.17 7.57
CA VAL A 142 -10.25 -3.20 7.11
C VAL A 142 -10.38 -3.99 5.79
N LEU A 143 -9.42 -3.84 4.86
CA LEU A 143 -9.38 -4.65 3.63
C LEU A 143 -9.23 -6.15 3.93
N PHE A 144 -8.44 -6.54 4.92
CA PHE A 144 -8.32 -7.97 5.27
C PHE A 144 -9.56 -8.53 5.96
N ASP A 145 -10.28 -7.74 6.75
CA ASP A 145 -11.61 -8.10 7.26
C ASP A 145 -12.56 -8.36 6.09
N TRP A 146 -12.53 -7.47 5.10
CA TRP A 146 -13.33 -7.60 3.89
C TRP A 146 -12.93 -8.84 3.06
N VAL A 147 -11.65 -9.14 2.86
CA VAL A 147 -11.20 -10.37 2.16
C VAL A 147 -11.80 -11.63 2.83
N ARG A 148 -11.91 -11.64 4.15
CA ARG A 148 -12.57 -12.73 4.88
C ARG A 148 -14.06 -12.84 4.53
N ILE A 149 -14.77 -11.71 4.48
CA ILE A 149 -16.20 -11.66 4.10
C ILE A 149 -16.38 -12.13 2.65
N VAL A 150 -15.52 -11.70 1.72
CA VAL A 150 -15.55 -12.14 0.31
C VAL A 150 -15.39 -13.66 0.19
N ASN A 151 -14.50 -14.26 0.97
CA ASN A 151 -14.37 -15.72 0.97
C ASN A 151 -15.64 -16.40 1.50
N GLN A 152 -16.26 -15.89 2.57
CA GLN A 152 -17.53 -16.38 3.10
C GLN A 152 -18.71 -16.26 2.10
N LEU A 153 -18.75 -15.14 1.36
CA LEU A 153 -19.71 -14.94 0.28
C LEU A 153 -19.50 -15.96 -0.86
N TYR A 154 -18.24 -16.16 -1.26
CA TYR A 154 -17.89 -17.10 -2.32
C TYR A 154 -18.20 -18.56 -1.93
N GLU A 155 -18.03 -18.91 -0.67
CA GLU A 155 -18.36 -20.23 -0.10
C GLU A 155 -19.86 -20.42 0.21
N GLY A 156 -20.68 -19.37 -0.02
CA GLY A 156 -22.13 -19.41 0.24
C GLY A 156 -22.51 -19.34 1.72
N GLN A 157 -21.56 -19.03 2.61
CA GLN A 157 -21.81 -18.88 4.06
C GLN A 157 -22.50 -17.55 4.38
N GLN A 158 -22.29 -16.54 3.55
CA GLN A 158 -22.91 -15.22 3.60
C GLN A 158 -23.65 -14.94 2.29
N LYS A 159 -24.53 -13.94 2.30
CA LYS A 159 -25.34 -13.52 1.15
C LYS A 159 -25.21 -12.03 0.93
N ILE A 160 -25.35 -11.58 -0.32
CA ILE A 160 -25.26 -10.17 -0.69
C ILE A 160 -26.24 -9.85 -1.82
N THR A 161 -26.97 -8.75 -1.72
CA THR A 161 -27.85 -8.29 -2.80
C THR A 161 -27.06 -7.72 -3.96
N ALA A 162 -27.70 -7.56 -5.13
CA ALA A 162 -27.06 -6.95 -6.30
C ALA A 162 -26.58 -5.52 -6.01
N SER A 163 -27.39 -4.71 -5.33
CA SER A 163 -27.02 -3.33 -5.00
C SER A 163 -25.84 -3.24 -4.03
N ASP A 164 -25.82 -4.09 -3.00
CA ASP A 164 -24.72 -4.12 -2.03
C ASP A 164 -23.44 -4.65 -2.66
N LEU A 165 -23.55 -5.63 -3.58
CA LEU A 165 -22.39 -6.16 -4.31
C LEU A 165 -21.75 -5.11 -5.20
N GLU A 166 -22.54 -4.35 -5.95
CA GLU A 166 -22.05 -3.23 -6.76
C GLU A 166 -21.39 -2.14 -5.88
N ARG A 167 -22.02 -1.80 -4.76
CA ARG A 167 -21.46 -0.86 -3.81
C ARG A 167 -20.12 -1.35 -3.26
N LEU A 168 -20.05 -2.63 -2.87
CA LEU A 168 -18.82 -3.25 -2.35
C LEU A 168 -17.71 -3.25 -3.40
N ARG A 169 -18.00 -3.61 -4.66
CA ARG A 169 -17.05 -3.56 -5.77
C ARG A 169 -16.51 -2.15 -5.99
N GLY A 170 -17.39 -1.14 -6.02
CA GLY A 170 -16.99 0.25 -6.18
C GLY A 170 -16.10 0.73 -5.03
N SER A 171 -16.47 0.43 -3.79
CA SER A 171 -15.69 0.81 -2.61
C SER A 171 -14.29 0.17 -2.58
N VAL A 172 -14.23 -1.11 -2.88
CA VAL A 172 -12.94 -1.84 -2.97
C VAL A 172 -12.08 -1.29 -4.09
N HIS A 173 -12.68 -1.05 -5.26
CA HIS A 173 -11.96 -0.44 -6.38
C HIS A 173 -11.34 0.90 -5.99
N THR A 174 -12.14 1.78 -5.38
CA THR A 174 -11.68 3.09 -4.93
C THR A 174 -10.54 2.96 -3.92
N LEU A 175 -10.71 2.16 -2.86
CA LEU A 175 -9.67 2.04 -1.84
C LEU A 175 -8.39 1.38 -2.38
N VAL A 176 -8.50 0.25 -3.08
CA VAL A 176 -7.34 -0.54 -3.50
C VAL A 176 -6.59 0.15 -4.65
N PHE A 177 -7.31 0.57 -5.68
CA PHE A 177 -6.67 1.02 -6.93
C PHE A 177 -6.49 2.54 -7.01
N GLU A 178 -7.42 3.33 -6.47
CA GLU A 178 -7.35 4.79 -6.58
C GLU A 178 -6.66 5.42 -5.37
N VAL A 179 -7.01 5.02 -4.15
CA VAL A 179 -6.45 5.59 -2.92
C VAL A 179 -5.09 4.98 -2.59
N LEU A 180 -5.00 3.65 -2.45
CA LEU A 180 -3.73 2.97 -2.15
C LEU A 180 -2.84 2.81 -3.39
N GLY A 181 -3.38 2.96 -4.60
CA GLY A 181 -2.66 2.88 -5.87
C GLY A 181 -2.01 1.52 -6.11
N LEU A 182 -2.62 0.44 -5.58
CA LEU A 182 -2.17 -0.92 -5.80
C LEU A 182 -2.64 -1.43 -7.18
N ARG A 183 -1.92 -2.37 -7.76
CA ARG A 183 -2.27 -2.98 -9.05
C ARG A 183 -1.99 -4.47 -9.01
N ASP A 184 -2.85 -5.27 -9.64
CA ASP A 184 -2.63 -6.71 -9.77
C ASP A 184 -1.58 -6.99 -10.85
N GLU A 185 -0.36 -7.32 -10.42
CA GLU A 185 0.76 -7.59 -11.32
C GLU A 185 0.56 -8.90 -12.11
N ALA A 186 -0.24 -9.84 -11.61
CA ALA A 186 -0.57 -11.08 -12.32
C ALA A 186 -1.40 -10.85 -13.60
N VAL A 187 -2.19 -9.77 -13.63
CA VAL A 187 -3.03 -9.39 -14.78
C VAL A 187 -2.26 -8.51 -15.77
N ALA A 188 -1.25 -7.78 -15.31
CA ALA A 188 -0.51 -6.79 -16.10
C ALA A 188 0.54 -7.39 -17.07
N GLY A 189 0.70 -8.73 -17.09
CA GLY A 189 1.73 -9.40 -17.93
C GLY A 189 3.15 -9.03 -17.50
N GLY A 190 3.95 -10.03 -17.22
CA GLY A 190 5.28 -10.00 -16.57
C GLY A 190 6.09 -8.70 -16.65
N ASN A 191 6.53 -8.27 -15.51
CA ASN A 191 7.29 -7.04 -15.24
C ASN A 191 8.64 -6.87 -15.96
N ALA A 192 9.08 -7.83 -16.76
CA ALA A 192 10.40 -7.78 -17.41
C ALA A 192 10.55 -6.61 -18.39
N ASP A 193 9.47 -6.24 -19.10
CA ASP A 193 9.54 -5.19 -20.13
C ASP A 193 9.32 -3.75 -19.59
N ARG A 194 8.83 -3.57 -18.37
CA ARG A 194 8.55 -2.25 -17.79
C ARG A 194 9.71 -1.65 -16.98
N ILE A 195 10.60 -2.47 -16.48
CA ILE A 195 11.79 -2.01 -15.75
C ILE A 195 12.84 -1.46 -16.72
N GLY A 196 12.91 -1.99 -17.94
CA GLY A 196 13.81 -1.50 -18.99
C GLY A 196 13.55 -0.05 -19.43
N GLY A 197 12.31 0.45 -19.32
CA GLY A 197 11.95 1.83 -19.69
C GLY A 197 12.10 2.88 -18.59
N LEU A 198 12.52 2.51 -17.37
CA LEU A 198 12.75 3.40 -16.24
C LEU A 198 14.25 3.63 -15.93
N VAL A 199 15.15 2.95 -16.66
CA VAL A 199 16.60 2.96 -16.44
C VAL A 199 17.35 3.60 -17.63
N GLU A 200 16.66 4.02 -18.69
CA GLU A 200 17.17 4.92 -19.73
C GLU A 200 16.71 6.36 -19.42
#